data_8ac997436edd6ebcddd0077ba5f873fe
#
_entry.id   8ac997436edd6ebcddd0077ba5f873fe
#
_cell.length_a   1.000
_cell.length_b   1.000
_cell.length_c   1.000
_cell.angle_alpha   90.00
_cell.angle_beta   90.00
_cell.angle_gamma   90.00
#
_symmetry.space_group_name_H-M   'P 1'
#
loop_
_entity.id
_entity.type
_entity.pdbx_description
1 polymer ?
#
loop_
_entity_poly.entity_id
_entity_poly.type
_entity_poly.pdbx_seq_one_letter_code
_entity_poly.pdbx_strand_id
1 'polypeptide(L)'
;MATKSGDRAAFFPAIEKKHGQPMAYWFDRMAERADQSYGEQFAYLTEEHGFSRAHANALVMFCRGSTSSKRFDTVDDYLAKVDPVGAGTVRAMFATIAGAHPELRPVIAWNQPMLRREDHYVFGVSVQTKHVLLGPWGGGALDAARPLLDGYKVNKKTVQVPLDWDVDRSILLAMVESRLAELDENVP
;
A
#
# COMPACT_ATOMS: atom_id res chain seq x y z
N MET A 1 10.83 12.04 9.75
CA MET A 1 11.07 10.58 9.95
C MET A 1 11.48 9.99 8.61
N ALA A 2 12.59 9.25 8.56
CA ALA A 2 13.02 8.61 7.32
C ALA A 2 11.91 7.69 6.81
N THR A 3 11.49 7.88 5.57
CA THR A 3 10.64 6.96 4.85
C THR A 3 11.25 5.57 5.01
N LYS A 4 10.48 4.62 5.56
CA LYS A 4 10.91 3.22 5.62
C LYS A 4 11.23 2.80 4.19
N SER A 5 12.52 2.73 3.88
CA SER A 5 13.01 2.14 2.65
C SER A 5 12.34 0.77 2.55
N GLY A 6 11.72 0.46 1.43
CA GLY A 6 11.20 -0.89 1.18
C GLY A 6 12.31 -1.94 1.07
N ASP A 7 13.55 -1.52 1.33
CA ASP A 7 14.75 -2.35 1.32
C ASP A 7 14.67 -3.45 2.38
N ARG A 8 14.79 -4.68 1.96
CA ARG A 8 14.77 -5.84 2.84
C ARG A 8 16.03 -5.94 3.69
N ALA A 9 17.16 -5.44 3.21
CA ALA A 9 18.40 -5.39 3.96
C ALA A 9 18.31 -4.47 5.20
N ALA A 10 17.36 -3.55 5.24
CA ALA A 10 17.10 -2.73 6.44
C ALA A 10 16.72 -3.56 7.69
N PHE A 11 16.28 -4.80 7.52
CA PHE A 11 16.01 -5.73 8.62
C PHE A 11 17.26 -6.44 9.16
N PHE A 12 18.36 -6.48 8.41
CA PHE A 12 19.52 -7.30 8.72
C PHE A 12 20.17 -6.99 10.08
N PRO A 13 20.41 -5.72 10.44
CA PRO A 13 20.98 -5.42 11.76
C PRO A 13 20.09 -5.88 12.92
N ALA A 14 18.77 -5.84 12.75
CA ALA A 14 17.84 -6.32 13.75
C ALA A 14 17.81 -7.85 13.84
N ILE A 15 17.99 -8.56 12.71
CA ILE A 15 18.11 -10.01 12.65
C ILE A 15 19.38 -10.44 13.37
N GLU A 16 20.54 -9.87 13.04
CA GLU A 16 21.82 -10.18 13.67
C GLU A 16 21.76 -9.95 15.18
N LYS A 17 21.25 -8.79 15.60
CA LYS A 17 21.09 -8.47 17.02
C LYS A 17 20.20 -9.48 17.76
N LYS A 18 19.10 -9.90 17.14
CA LYS A 18 18.12 -10.79 17.78
C LYS A 18 18.61 -12.23 17.87
N HIS A 19 19.30 -12.70 16.84
CA HIS A 19 19.66 -14.13 16.71
C HIS A 19 21.13 -14.41 16.99
N GLY A 20 21.95 -13.36 17.21
CA GLY A 20 23.36 -13.49 17.61
C GLY A 20 24.29 -14.07 16.53
N GLN A 21 23.83 -14.14 15.29
CA GLN A 21 24.58 -14.65 14.15
C GLN A 21 24.68 -13.56 13.07
N PRO A 22 25.81 -13.42 12.36
CA PRO A 22 25.96 -12.50 11.26
C PRO A 22 25.09 -12.90 10.07
N MET A 23 24.72 -11.93 9.21
CA MET A 23 23.90 -12.23 8.03
C MET A 23 24.54 -13.25 7.09
N ALA A 24 25.88 -13.32 7.00
CA ALA A 24 26.58 -14.33 6.22
C ALA A 24 26.18 -15.75 6.63
N TYR A 25 26.09 -16.02 7.94
CA TYR A 25 25.61 -17.31 8.45
C TYR A 25 24.19 -17.64 7.95
N TRP A 26 23.30 -16.66 7.97
CA TRP A 26 21.92 -16.86 7.52
C TRP A 26 21.81 -17.02 6.00
N PHE A 27 22.66 -16.33 5.24
CA PHE A 27 22.71 -16.51 3.79
C PHE A 27 23.20 -17.92 3.41
N ASP A 28 24.20 -18.46 4.11
CA ASP A 28 24.68 -19.82 3.90
C ASP A 28 23.56 -20.84 4.21
N ARG A 29 22.84 -20.68 5.32
CA ARG A 29 21.67 -21.53 5.66
C ARG A 29 20.56 -21.47 4.61
N MET A 30 20.32 -20.29 4.04
CA MET A 30 19.33 -20.14 2.98
C MET A 30 19.82 -20.71 1.64
N ALA A 31 21.10 -20.62 1.34
CA ALA A 31 21.70 -21.21 0.14
C ALA A 31 21.59 -22.73 0.14
N GLU A 32 21.79 -23.39 1.29
CA GLU A 32 21.61 -24.85 1.48
C GLU A 32 20.16 -25.30 1.19
N ARG A 33 19.21 -24.38 1.16
CA ARG A 33 17.77 -24.60 0.97
C ARG A 33 17.22 -23.90 -0.27
N ALA A 34 18.08 -23.56 -1.22
CA ALA A 34 17.70 -22.76 -2.39
C ALA A 34 16.65 -23.45 -3.27
N ASP A 35 16.62 -24.79 -3.28
CA ASP A 35 15.67 -25.64 -3.99
C ASP A 35 14.29 -25.78 -3.31
N GLN A 36 14.19 -25.41 -2.02
CA GLN A 36 12.95 -25.48 -1.26
C GLN A 36 11.98 -24.36 -1.67
N SER A 37 10.70 -24.62 -1.46
CA SER A 37 9.64 -23.60 -1.67
C SER A 37 9.78 -22.43 -0.69
N TYR A 38 9.13 -21.30 -1.00
CA TYR A 38 9.04 -20.17 -0.07
C TYR A 38 8.47 -20.59 1.30
N GLY A 39 7.44 -21.44 1.29
CA GLY A 39 6.80 -21.91 2.53
C GLY A 39 7.73 -22.70 3.43
N GLU A 40 8.50 -23.62 2.87
CA GLU A 40 9.48 -24.43 3.61
C GLU A 40 10.63 -23.56 4.16
N GLN A 41 11.18 -22.66 3.35
CA GLN A 41 12.20 -21.71 3.79
C GLN A 41 11.68 -20.79 4.91
N PHE A 42 10.42 -20.35 4.80
CA PHE A 42 9.79 -19.49 5.81
C PHE A 42 9.53 -20.26 7.11
N ALA A 43 9.03 -21.51 7.04
CA ALA A 43 8.81 -22.37 8.19
C ALA A 43 10.11 -22.67 8.91
N TYR A 44 11.18 -23.02 8.18
CA TYR A 44 12.52 -23.22 8.73
C TYR A 44 12.97 -22.06 9.62
N LEU A 45 12.84 -20.82 9.13
CA LEU A 45 13.24 -19.64 9.92
C LEU A 45 12.32 -19.38 11.10
N THR A 46 11.02 -19.58 10.94
CA THR A 46 10.06 -19.23 12.00
C THR A 46 9.95 -20.32 13.07
N GLU A 47 9.94 -21.58 12.69
CA GLU A 47 9.69 -22.70 13.58
C GLU A 47 10.99 -23.23 14.23
N GLU A 48 12.08 -23.33 13.45
CA GLU A 48 13.34 -23.85 13.99
C GLU A 48 14.23 -22.77 14.61
N HIS A 49 14.14 -21.52 14.11
CA HIS A 49 15.02 -20.44 14.56
C HIS A 49 14.30 -19.26 15.25
N GLY A 50 12.98 -19.32 15.41
CA GLY A 50 12.23 -18.32 16.15
C GLY A 50 12.20 -16.92 15.51
N PHE A 51 12.34 -16.86 14.19
CA PHE A 51 12.23 -15.60 13.45
C PHE A 51 10.82 -15.03 13.55
N SER A 52 10.72 -13.69 13.65
CA SER A 52 9.43 -13.05 13.41
C SER A 52 9.04 -13.20 11.94
N ARG A 53 7.72 -13.21 11.65
CA ARG A 53 7.22 -13.29 10.27
C ARG A 53 7.83 -12.22 9.36
N ALA A 54 8.04 -11.00 9.88
CA ALA A 54 8.64 -9.90 9.12
C ALA A 54 10.11 -10.16 8.77
N HIS A 55 10.90 -10.64 9.74
CA HIS A 55 12.32 -10.99 9.54
C HIS A 55 12.48 -12.18 8.59
N ALA A 56 11.71 -13.25 8.81
CA ALA A 56 11.72 -14.42 7.93
C ALA A 56 11.36 -14.04 6.48
N ASN A 57 10.28 -13.30 6.28
CA ASN A 57 9.91 -12.84 4.94
C ASN A 57 10.98 -11.95 4.29
N ALA A 58 11.59 -11.05 5.06
CA ALA A 58 12.65 -10.19 4.54
C ALA A 58 13.85 -11.01 4.04
N LEU A 59 14.33 -11.97 4.85
CA LEU A 59 15.46 -12.81 4.52
C LEU A 59 15.16 -13.77 3.35
N VAL A 60 14.06 -14.53 3.41
CA VAL A 60 13.68 -15.47 2.34
C VAL A 60 13.55 -14.73 1.00
N MET A 61 12.82 -13.60 0.98
CA MET A 61 12.62 -12.87 -0.25
C MET A 61 13.89 -12.23 -0.78
N PHE A 62 14.78 -11.76 0.10
CA PHE A 62 16.09 -11.25 -0.29
C PHE A 62 16.93 -12.34 -0.98
N CYS A 63 17.06 -13.52 -0.37
CA CYS A 63 17.79 -14.66 -0.92
C CYS A 63 17.18 -15.17 -2.25
N ARG A 64 15.88 -14.95 -2.46
CA ARG A 64 15.19 -15.25 -3.74
C ARG A 64 15.28 -14.12 -4.77
N GLY A 65 16.17 -13.14 -4.56
CA GLY A 65 16.46 -12.06 -5.49
C GLY A 65 15.55 -10.83 -5.38
N SER A 66 14.58 -10.82 -4.44
CA SER A 66 13.74 -9.65 -4.19
C SER A 66 14.36 -8.79 -3.10
N THR A 67 15.18 -7.83 -3.48
CA THR A 67 15.90 -6.94 -2.54
C THR A 67 15.01 -5.86 -1.92
N SER A 68 13.90 -5.52 -2.56
CA SER A 68 12.95 -4.51 -2.08
C SER A 68 11.51 -5.02 -2.07
N SER A 69 10.75 -4.59 -1.09
CA SER A 69 9.28 -4.75 -1.06
C SER A 69 8.55 -3.65 -1.86
N LYS A 70 9.24 -2.59 -2.25
CA LYS A 70 8.72 -1.51 -3.08
C LYS A 70 8.64 -1.98 -4.53
N ARG A 71 7.44 -1.93 -5.10
CA ARG A 71 7.17 -2.36 -6.49
C ARG A 71 7.10 -1.19 -7.45
N PHE A 72 6.71 -0.01 -6.97
CA PHE A 72 6.45 1.17 -7.77
C PHE A 72 7.06 2.39 -7.10
N ASP A 73 7.69 3.26 -7.88
CA ASP A 73 8.22 4.53 -7.43
C ASP A 73 7.21 5.66 -7.57
N THR A 74 6.42 5.62 -8.64
CA THR A 74 5.41 6.63 -8.98
C THR A 74 4.03 6.01 -9.19
N VAL A 75 3.00 6.85 -9.17
CA VAL A 75 1.63 6.45 -9.54
C VAL A 75 1.59 5.97 -10.98
N ASP A 76 2.37 6.57 -11.89
CA ASP A 76 2.43 6.14 -13.28
C ASP A 76 3.04 4.75 -13.45
N ASP A 77 4.07 4.40 -12.67
CA ASP A 77 4.63 3.04 -12.66
C ASP A 77 3.59 2.00 -12.24
N TYR A 78 2.76 2.33 -11.27
CA TYR A 78 1.65 1.47 -10.84
C TYR A 78 0.60 1.33 -11.95
N LEU A 79 0.15 2.46 -12.52
CA LEU A 79 -0.89 2.49 -13.55
C LEU A 79 -0.48 1.79 -14.84
N ALA A 80 0.82 1.75 -15.15
CA ALA A 80 1.36 1.00 -16.29
C ALA A 80 1.31 -0.53 -16.11
N LYS A 81 1.01 -1.04 -14.90
CA LYS A 81 1.01 -2.48 -14.58
C LYS A 81 -0.37 -3.05 -14.24
N VAL A 82 -1.40 -2.22 -14.25
CA VAL A 82 -2.79 -2.63 -13.98
C VAL A 82 -3.64 -2.56 -15.25
N ASP A 83 -4.90 -2.99 -15.15
CA ASP A 83 -5.84 -2.92 -16.27
C ASP A 83 -5.93 -1.49 -16.81
N PRO A 84 -5.80 -1.28 -18.15
CA PRO A 84 -5.79 0.06 -18.76
C PRO A 84 -7.07 0.86 -18.53
N VAL A 85 -8.24 0.21 -18.47
CA VAL A 85 -9.53 0.87 -18.20
C VAL A 85 -9.53 1.40 -16.77
N GLY A 86 -9.18 0.54 -15.80
CA GLY A 86 -9.05 0.93 -14.41
C GLY A 86 -7.97 2.00 -14.19
N ALA A 87 -6.86 1.96 -14.94
CA ALA A 87 -5.84 3.00 -14.91
C ALA A 87 -6.38 4.35 -15.38
N GLY A 88 -7.19 4.37 -16.44
CA GLY A 88 -7.89 5.56 -16.93
C GLY A 88 -8.81 6.16 -15.89
N THR A 89 -9.60 5.32 -15.23
CA THR A 89 -10.50 5.72 -14.13
C THR A 89 -9.73 6.30 -12.96
N VAL A 90 -8.61 5.71 -12.55
CA VAL A 90 -7.78 6.27 -11.46
C VAL A 90 -7.20 7.64 -11.85
N ARG A 91 -6.76 7.82 -13.09
CA ARG A 91 -6.29 9.14 -13.57
C ARG A 91 -7.39 10.19 -13.51
N ALA A 92 -8.61 9.84 -13.95
CA ALA A 92 -9.77 10.74 -13.90
C ALA A 92 -10.12 11.10 -12.45
N MET A 93 -10.13 10.12 -11.52
CA MET A 93 -10.37 10.37 -10.09
C MET A 93 -9.33 11.34 -9.51
N PHE A 94 -8.05 11.09 -9.76
CA PHE A 94 -6.99 11.96 -9.22
C PHE A 94 -7.01 13.36 -9.84
N ALA A 95 -7.32 13.48 -11.13
CA ALA A 95 -7.51 14.78 -11.77
C ALA A 95 -8.71 15.54 -11.20
N THR A 96 -9.84 14.86 -10.94
CA THR A 96 -11.03 15.44 -10.33
C THR A 96 -10.73 15.98 -8.92
N ILE A 97 -10.03 15.19 -8.11
CA ILE A 97 -9.64 15.60 -6.75
C ILE A 97 -8.62 16.75 -6.81
N ALA A 98 -7.58 16.65 -7.65
CA ALA A 98 -6.55 17.68 -7.78
C ALA A 98 -7.13 19.03 -8.29
N GLY A 99 -8.17 18.99 -9.11
CA GLY A 99 -8.88 20.19 -9.56
C GLY A 99 -9.61 20.95 -8.44
N ALA A 100 -10.01 20.25 -7.37
CA ALA A 100 -10.62 20.86 -6.18
C ALA A 100 -9.59 21.12 -5.07
N HIS A 101 -8.60 20.27 -4.94
CA HIS A 101 -7.61 20.24 -3.85
C HIS A 101 -6.19 20.12 -4.42
N PRO A 102 -5.63 21.20 -5.01
CA PRO A 102 -4.32 21.19 -5.65
C PRO A 102 -3.15 21.00 -4.66
N GLU A 103 -3.40 21.16 -3.37
CA GLU A 103 -2.44 20.87 -2.29
C GLU A 103 -2.16 19.39 -2.10
N LEU A 104 -3.06 18.51 -2.54
CA LEU A 104 -2.90 17.06 -2.42
C LEU A 104 -1.88 16.52 -3.41
N ARG A 105 -0.95 15.73 -2.92
CA ARG A 105 0.13 15.15 -3.72
C ARG A 105 -0.05 13.65 -3.92
N PRO A 106 0.03 13.15 -5.16
CA PRO A 106 0.03 11.72 -5.43
C PRO A 106 1.35 11.09 -4.99
N VAL A 107 1.26 9.95 -4.28
CA VAL A 107 2.40 9.16 -3.82
C VAL A 107 2.08 7.67 -3.92
N ILE A 108 3.11 6.84 -3.85
CA ILE A 108 2.94 5.39 -3.61
C ILE A 108 3.18 5.09 -2.13
N ALA A 109 2.17 4.48 -1.50
CA ALA A 109 2.29 3.91 -0.16
C ALA A 109 1.70 2.49 -0.15
N TRP A 110 2.42 1.53 0.46
CA TRP A 110 2.06 0.09 0.45
C TRP A 110 1.81 -0.48 -0.97
N ASN A 111 2.56 0.01 -1.95
CA ASN A 111 2.42 -0.31 -3.37
C ASN A 111 1.05 0.07 -3.98
N GLN A 112 0.36 1.06 -3.40
CA GLN A 112 -0.90 1.58 -3.89
C GLN A 112 -0.81 3.09 -4.11
N PRO A 113 -1.52 3.64 -5.12
CA PRO A 113 -1.66 5.07 -5.30
C PRO A 113 -2.43 5.70 -4.14
N MET A 114 -1.86 6.76 -3.58
CA MET A 114 -2.43 7.53 -2.49
C MET A 114 -2.34 9.03 -2.80
N LEU A 115 -3.29 9.78 -2.28
CA LEU A 115 -3.21 11.24 -2.17
C LEU A 115 -2.91 11.59 -0.71
N ARG A 116 -1.97 12.51 -0.49
CA ARG A 116 -1.63 12.99 0.84
C ARG A 116 -1.55 14.51 0.90
N ARG A 117 -1.83 15.07 2.06
CA ARG A 117 -1.52 16.45 2.45
C ARG A 117 -0.41 16.37 3.48
N GLU A 118 0.74 16.97 3.19
CA GLU A 118 1.94 16.87 4.04
C GLU A 118 2.28 15.40 4.37
N ASP A 119 2.24 15.01 5.64
CA ASP A 119 2.52 13.65 6.08
C ASP A 119 1.23 12.80 6.30
N HIS A 120 0.05 13.33 5.99
CA HIS A 120 -1.23 12.67 6.22
C HIS A 120 -1.85 12.12 4.94
N TYR A 121 -2.19 10.84 4.94
CA TYR A 121 -2.94 10.23 3.84
C TYR A 121 -4.41 10.71 3.89
N VAL A 122 -4.94 11.00 2.72
CA VAL A 122 -6.30 11.51 2.54
C VAL A 122 -7.17 10.52 1.79
N PHE A 123 -6.67 10.01 0.66
CA PHE A 123 -7.43 9.11 -0.20
C PHE A 123 -6.49 8.13 -0.89
N GLY A 124 -6.95 6.91 -1.12
CA GLY A 124 -6.20 5.88 -1.81
C GLY A 124 -7.06 5.07 -2.76
N VAL A 125 -6.43 4.42 -3.72
CA VAL A 125 -7.10 3.55 -4.69
C VAL A 125 -6.33 2.25 -4.90
N SER A 126 -7.06 1.21 -5.32
CA SER A 126 -6.45 -0.05 -5.74
C SER A 126 -7.23 -0.64 -6.90
N VAL A 127 -6.57 -0.79 -8.05
CA VAL A 127 -7.17 -1.46 -9.21
C VAL A 127 -7.11 -2.97 -9.00
N GLN A 128 -8.27 -3.60 -9.01
CA GLN A 128 -8.46 -5.05 -8.91
C GLN A 128 -8.80 -5.61 -10.29
N THR A 129 -8.92 -6.92 -10.42
CA THR A 129 -9.22 -7.59 -11.71
C THR A 129 -10.54 -7.14 -12.34
N LYS A 130 -11.55 -6.79 -11.54
CA LYS A 130 -12.92 -6.48 -12.04
C LYS A 130 -13.49 -5.17 -11.53
N HIS A 131 -12.76 -4.44 -10.68
CA HIS A 131 -13.25 -3.20 -10.08
C HIS A 131 -12.08 -2.36 -9.56
N VAL A 132 -12.36 -1.11 -9.21
CA VAL A 132 -11.43 -0.26 -8.46
C VAL A 132 -11.94 -0.15 -7.02
N LEU A 133 -11.05 -0.25 -6.04
CA LEU A 133 -11.34 0.05 -4.64
C LEU A 133 -11.02 1.51 -4.37
N LEU A 134 -11.98 2.25 -3.84
CA LEU A 134 -11.79 3.56 -3.24
C LEU A 134 -11.52 3.37 -1.75
N GLY A 135 -10.44 3.93 -1.24
CA GLY A 135 -10.00 3.82 0.15
C GLY A 135 -9.82 5.20 0.79
N PRO A 136 -10.90 5.85 1.22
CA PRO A 136 -10.78 7.09 1.96
C PRO A 136 -10.12 6.85 3.33
N TRP A 137 -9.32 7.81 3.78
CA TRP A 137 -8.69 7.82 5.10
C TRP A 137 -9.51 8.63 6.10
N GLY A 138 -9.29 8.37 7.40
CA GLY A 138 -10.01 9.03 8.47
C GLY A 138 -11.20 8.21 9.00
N GLY A 139 -11.79 8.67 10.08
CA GLY A 139 -12.89 8.01 10.77
C GLY A 139 -14.25 8.24 10.12
N GLY A 140 -14.48 9.45 9.59
CA GLY A 140 -15.77 9.89 9.06
C GLY A 140 -15.92 9.89 7.54
N ALA A 141 -14.82 9.74 6.80
CA ALA A 141 -14.80 9.97 5.36
C ALA A 141 -15.75 9.04 4.55
N LEU A 142 -15.85 7.77 4.95
CA LEU A 142 -16.78 6.84 4.30
C LEU A 142 -18.23 7.15 4.67
N ASP A 143 -18.48 7.54 5.90
CA ASP A 143 -19.84 7.89 6.38
C ASP A 143 -20.34 9.18 5.75
N ALA A 144 -19.46 10.16 5.52
CA ALA A 144 -19.81 11.39 4.78
C ALA A 144 -20.29 11.12 3.36
N ALA A 145 -19.69 10.15 2.68
CA ALA A 145 -20.10 9.75 1.33
C ALA A 145 -21.30 8.78 1.32
N ARG A 146 -21.66 8.15 2.44
CA ARG A 146 -22.67 7.09 2.51
C ARG A 146 -24.00 7.40 1.82
N PRO A 147 -24.58 8.60 1.92
CA PRO A 147 -25.83 8.91 1.22
C PRO A 147 -25.74 8.88 -0.30
N LEU A 148 -24.51 8.97 -0.85
CA LEU A 148 -24.24 8.98 -2.29
C LEU A 148 -23.86 7.59 -2.82
N LEU A 149 -23.74 6.57 -1.94
CA LEU A 149 -23.20 5.25 -2.27
C LEU A 149 -24.30 4.22 -2.55
N ASP A 150 -25.52 4.65 -2.82
CA ASP A 150 -26.59 3.71 -3.22
C ASP A 150 -26.20 2.97 -4.51
N GLY A 151 -26.40 1.65 -4.52
CA GLY A 151 -26.01 0.78 -5.63
C GLY A 151 -24.52 0.38 -5.66
N TYR A 152 -23.66 0.94 -4.82
CA TYR A 152 -22.26 0.52 -4.72
C TYR A 152 -22.03 -0.50 -3.61
N LYS A 153 -21.06 -1.39 -3.82
CA LYS A 153 -20.63 -2.33 -2.77
C LYS A 153 -19.70 -1.64 -1.79
N VAL A 154 -20.21 -1.38 -0.59
CA VAL A 154 -19.48 -0.74 0.50
C VAL A 154 -18.95 -1.81 1.45
N ASN A 155 -17.63 -1.81 1.67
CA ASN A 155 -16.95 -2.60 2.68
C ASN A 155 -16.70 -1.76 3.94
N LYS A 156 -16.08 -2.35 4.98
CA LYS A 156 -15.81 -1.65 6.24
C LYS A 156 -15.03 -0.33 6.07
N LYS A 157 -14.10 -0.26 5.09
CA LYS A 157 -13.21 0.91 4.86
C LYS A 157 -13.04 1.27 3.40
N THR A 158 -13.76 0.63 2.49
CA THR A 158 -13.59 0.84 1.05
C THR A 158 -14.90 0.75 0.32
N VAL A 159 -14.96 1.36 -0.86
CA VAL A 159 -16.06 1.22 -1.81
C VAL A 159 -15.53 0.58 -3.09
N GLN A 160 -16.32 -0.31 -3.69
CA GLN A 160 -16.04 -0.88 -5.00
C GLN A 160 -16.78 -0.11 -6.07
N VAL A 161 -16.05 0.33 -7.10
CA VAL A 161 -16.62 0.93 -8.30
C VAL A 161 -16.18 0.12 -9.54
N PRO A 162 -16.93 0.12 -10.65
CA PRO A 162 -16.52 -0.53 -11.89
C PRO A 162 -15.15 -0.06 -12.39
N LEU A 163 -14.47 -0.88 -13.22
CA LEU A 163 -13.21 -0.46 -13.84
C LEU A 163 -13.37 0.78 -14.72
N ASP A 164 -14.50 0.88 -15.41
CA ASP A 164 -14.91 1.96 -16.30
C ASP A 164 -15.85 2.97 -15.62
N TRP A 165 -15.73 3.12 -14.29
CA TRP A 165 -16.58 4.00 -13.52
C TRP A 165 -16.56 5.43 -14.06
N ASP A 166 -17.76 5.94 -14.42
CA ASP A 166 -17.96 7.37 -14.68
C ASP A 166 -17.80 8.11 -13.35
N VAL A 167 -16.72 8.90 -13.25
CA VAL A 167 -16.24 9.42 -11.98
C VAL A 167 -17.23 10.41 -11.39
N ASP A 168 -17.95 9.99 -10.36
CA ASP A 168 -18.83 10.89 -9.59
C ASP A 168 -17.98 11.77 -8.66
N ARG A 169 -17.91 13.07 -9.05
CA ARG A 169 -17.21 14.10 -8.31
C ARG A 169 -17.72 14.24 -6.87
N SER A 170 -19.03 14.12 -6.67
CA SER A 170 -19.66 14.33 -5.36
C SER A 170 -19.23 13.26 -4.37
N ILE A 171 -19.15 12.00 -4.81
CA ILE A 171 -18.66 10.87 -3.99
C ILE A 171 -17.20 11.09 -3.59
N LEU A 172 -16.34 11.46 -4.55
CA LEU A 172 -14.92 11.68 -4.27
C LEU A 172 -14.71 12.85 -3.30
N LEU A 173 -15.38 13.98 -3.54
CA LEU A 173 -15.19 15.16 -2.71
C LEU A 173 -15.78 14.97 -1.31
N ALA A 174 -16.92 14.32 -1.15
CA ALA A 174 -17.46 14.01 0.17
C ALA A 174 -16.44 13.22 1.03
N MET A 175 -15.74 12.24 0.43
CA MET A 175 -14.71 11.47 1.13
C MET A 175 -13.47 12.29 1.46
N VAL A 176 -12.98 13.06 0.50
CA VAL A 176 -11.74 13.85 0.62
C VAL A 176 -11.93 15.01 1.59
N GLU A 177 -13.00 15.78 1.44
CA GLU A 177 -13.30 16.96 2.26
C GLU A 177 -13.56 16.59 3.71
N SER A 178 -14.27 15.48 3.97
CA SER A 178 -14.44 14.96 5.33
C SER A 178 -13.09 14.65 6.00
N ARG A 179 -12.15 14.03 5.25
CA ARG A 179 -10.81 13.76 5.79
C ARG A 179 -10.00 15.04 6.00
N LEU A 180 -10.10 16.00 5.10
CA LEU A 180 -9.39 17.27 5.22
C LEU A 180 -9.89 18.06 6.43
N ALA A 181 -11.21 18.12 6.65
CA ALA A 181 -11.81 18.75 7.82
C ALA A 181 -11.32 18.09 9.14
N GLU A 182 -11.30 16.75 9.18
CA GLU A 182 -10.74 16.01 10.34
C GLU A 182 -9.26 16.34 10.62
N LEU A 183 -8.47 16.59 9.57
CA LEU A 183 -7.08 17.01 9.72
C LEU A 183 -6.96 18.43 10.24
N ASP A 184 -7.83 19.33 9.79
CA ASP A 184 -7.83 20.74 10.20
C ASP A 184 -8.27 20.89 11.68
N GLU A 185 -9.21 20.07 12.14
CA GLU A 185 -9.66 20.04 13.53
C GLU A 185 -8.58 19.52 14.50
N ASN A 186 -7.63 18.69 14.01
CA ASN A 186 -6.57 18.09 14.82
C ASN A 186 -5.22 18.85 14.75
N VAL A 187 -5.19 20.03 14.13
CA VAL A 187 -4.02 20.93 14.19
C VAL A 187 -4.00 21.57 15.58
N PRO A 188 -2.93 21.42 16.39
CA PRO A 188 -2.83 21.98 17.74
C PRO A 188 -2.70 23.50 17.75
#